data_daca37ef4c36770f615bf192f870fd3f
#
_entry.id   daca37ef4c36770f615bf192f870fd3f
#
_cell.length_a   1.000
_cell.length_b   1.000
_cell.length_c   1.000
_cell.angle_alpha   90.00
_cell.angle_beta   90.00
_cell.angle_gamma   90.00
#
_symmetry.space_group_name_H-M   'P 1'
#
loop_
_entity.id
_entity.type
_entity.pdbx_description
1 polymer ?
#
loop_
_entity_poly.entity_id
_entity_poly.type
_entity_poly.pdbx_seq_one_letter_code
_entity_poly.pdbx_strand_id
1 'polypeptide(L)'
;MSRRKELLILLIGDFIAINSAWVLFYWLRFYSGWFANPVEPFDIIHPIRGSLIVYGFWIIAFIFFGLYKSWYVRPIFDELITIIKTLAFGTIIFMFVVLWDPFTPRDYTPPAHDDPRIIGLLYFIVLTGFVITFRLIVRYTQRRLLESGIGQRPSLIIGSGAIGSELASNLRRAKRLGYNVLGYISSNGEMEPSEISSSGITSLGKYEEMEEVIKTNKITEVLIALNSGEHTKLLDIIGRLSAVNVGLKIVPDLYDIISGQARTREIYGFPLIDINPEIMRPWEEAAKRGMDIMTSLIILIAGLPLWILVALGVGLTSRGPIIYSQGRMGKNGLPFKIFKFRSMTIDAEKDGPQWAQKNDPRVTTFGKFIRKVHLDEVPQFWNVLKGDMSLVGPRPEREYFVEQLSKEIPYYRRRLKVRPGITGLFQAMVYKYDENLEDVRNKLKYDLMYIESMSFRLDLKIIFRTAYMMFKGKGQA
;
A
#
# COMPACT_ATOMS: atom_id res chain seq x y z
N MET A 1 3.56 -2.95 -21.44
CA MET A 1 4.96 -2.49 -21.11
C MET A 1 5.29 -2.96 -19.70
N SER A 2 6.52 -3.44 -19.45
CA SER A 2 6.85 -3.92 -18.10
C SER A 2 6.95 -2.74 -17.12
N ARG A 3 6.59 -2.96 -15.84
CA ARG A 3 6.67 -1.97 -14.76
C ARG A 3 8.05 -1.31 -14.64
N ARG A 4 9.12 -2.07 -14.92
CA ARG A 4 10.50 -1.56 -14.89
C ARG A 4 10.76 -0.53 -15.99
N LYS A 5 10.24 -0.74 -17.21
CA LYS A 5 10.38 0.22 -18.32
C LYS A 5 9.61 1.51 -18.05
N GLU A 6 8.41 1.41 -17.49
CA GLU A 6 7.60 2.54 -17.05
C GLU A 6 8.35 3.41 -16.02
N LEU A 7 8.87 2.79 -14.97
CA LEU A 7 9.63 3.47 -13.94
C LEU A 7 10.89 4.15 -14.50
N LEU A 8 11.60 3.47 -15.40
CA LEU A 8 12.80 4.01 -16.03
C LEU A 8 12.49 5.27 -16.85
N ILE A 9 11.41 5.27 -17.63
CA ILE A 9 11.00 6.45 -18.41
C ILE A 9 10.68 7.63 -17.49
N LEU A 10 9.96 7.38 -16.39
CA LEU A 10 9.64 8.41 -15.41
C LEU A 10 10.90 8.97 -14.73
N LEU A 11 11.83 8.11 -14.32
CA LEU A 11 13.07 8.52 -13.67
C LEU A 11 13.96 9.34 -14.60
N ILE A 12 14.13 8.90 -15.86
CA ILE A 12 14.90 9.65 -16.87
C ILE A 12 14.24 11.01 -17.12
N GLY A 13 12.92 11.02 -17.23
CA GLY A 13 12.18 12.23 -17.46
C GLY A 13 12.29 13.24 -16.34
N ASP A 14 12.13 12.79 -15.12
CA ASP A 14 12.29 13.63 -13.95
C ASP A 14 13.75 14.11 -13.80
N PHE A 15 14.73 13.26 -14.15
CA PHE A 15 16.13 13.67 -14.19
C PHE A 15 16.34 14.86 -15.14
N ILE A 16 15.85 14.77 -16.36
CA ILE A 16 15.94 15.83 -17.35
C ILE A 16 15.20 17.07 -16.87
N ALA A 17 13.94 16.91 -16.42
CA ALA A 17 13.11 18.04 -16.00
C ALA A 17 13.69 18.81 -14.81
N ILE A 18 14.11 18.11 -13.77
CA ILE A 18 14.64 18.73 -12.54
C ILE A 18 15.98 19.41 -12.80
N ASN A 19 16.89 18.75 -13.54
CA ASN A 19 18.20 19.36 -13.82
C ASN A 19 18.09 20.54 -14.79
N SER A 20 17.22 20.46 -15.81
CA SER A 20 16.98 21.60 -16.71
C SER A 20 16.37 22.79 -15.96
N ALA A 21 15.40 22.52 -15.07
CA ALA A 21 14.82 23.56 -14.22
C ALA A 21 15.85 24.18 -13.29
N TRP A 22 16.76 23.37 -12.71
CA TRP A 22 17.82 23.85 -11.83
C TRP A 22 18.81 24.74 -12.58
N VAL A 23 19.25 24.33 -13.76
CA VAL A 23 20.17 25.13 -14.60
C VAL A 23 19.53 26.45 -15.02
N LEU A 24 18.27 26.42 -15.46
CA LEU A 24 17.55 27.65 -15.84
C LEU A 24 17.35 28.58 -14.64
N PHE A 25 16.95 28.02 -13.48
CA PHE A 25 16.80 28.79 -12.25
C PHE A 25 18.12 29.43 -11.84
N TYR A 26 19.24 28.69 -11.89
CA TYR A 26 20.58 29.19 -11.59
C TYR A 26 20.98 30.33 -12.53
N TRP A 27 20.73 30.17 -13.83
CA TRP A 27 20.98 31.21 -14.83
C TRP A 27 20.13 32.47 -14.57
N LEU A 28 18.81 32.30 -14.34
CA LEU A 28 17.93 33.42 -14.03
C LEU A 28 18.38 34.19 -12.80
N ARG A 29 18.83 33.49 -11.75
CA ARG A 29 19.23 34.11 -10.50
C ARG A 29 20.55 34.88 -10.60
N PHE A 30 21.55 34.31 -11.23
CA PHE A 30 22.91 34.83 -11.15
C PHE A 30 23.40 35.53 -12.42
N TYR A 31 22.77 35.29 -13.58
CA TYR A 31 23.29 35.76 -14.87
C TYR A 31 22.28 36.58 -15.71
N SER A 32 21.00 36.54 -15.40
CA SER A 32 19.99 37.26 -16.17
C SER A 32 19.97 38.77 -15.95
N GLY A 33 20.61 39.25 -14.89
CA GLY A 33 20.52 40.63 -14.46
C GLY A 33 19.23 41.01 -13.75
N TRP A 34 18.28 40.07 -13.56
CA TRP A 34 17.02 40.34 -12.89
C TRP A 34 17.14 40.43 -11.37
N PHE A 35 18.06 39.69 -10.76
CA PHE A 35 18.21 39.55 -9.32
C PHE A 35 19.52 40.14 -8.77
N ALA A 36 20.58 40.13 -9.52
CA ALA A 36 21.87 40.69 -9.13
C ALA A 36 22.61 41.18 -10.37
N ASN A 37 23.64 42.01 -10.17
CA ASN A 37 24.59 42.28 -11.25
C ASN A 37 25.23 40.97 -11.69
N PRO A 38 25.32 40.66 -13.00
CA PRO A 38 25.89 39.42 -13.48
C PRO A 38 27.31 39.22 -12.94
N VAL A 39 27.48 38.16 -12.17
CA VAL A 39 28.80 37.78 -11.61
C VAL A 39 29.49 36.89 -12.63
N GLU A 40 30.43 37.38 -13.37
CA GLU A 40 31.32 36.66 -14.28
C GLU A 40 30.68 35.82 -15.42
N PRO A 41 31.41 35.37 -16.44
CA PRO A 41 30.86 34.54 -17.50
C PRO A 41 30.27 33.23 -16.92
N PHE A 42 29.13 32.83 -17.47
CA PHE A 42 28.38 31.64 -17.05
C PHE A 42 29.25 30.39 -17.08
N ASP A 43 29.54 29.82 -15.89
CA ASP A 43 30.19 28.51 -15.76
C ASP A 43 29.14 27.45 -15.43
N ILE A 44 28.95 26.51 -16.34
CA ILE A 44 28.00 25.39 -16.19
C ILE A 44 28.42 24.38 -15.10
N ILE A 45 29.68 24.39 -14.69
CA ILE A 45 30.22 23.44 -13.70
C ILE A 45 29.62 23.68 -12.33
N HIS A 46 29.40 24.93 -11.94
CA HIS A 46 28.82 25.28 -10.63
C HIS A 46 27.39 24.73 -10.42
N PRO A 47 26.44 24.96 -11.32
CA PRO A 47 25.10 24.37 -11.16
C PRO A 47 25.12 22.85 -11.24
N ILE A 48 26.01 22.21 -12.02
CA ILE A 48 26.10 20.76 -12.13
C ILE A 48 26.50 20.11 -10.79
N ARG A 49 27.41 20.71 -10.03
CA ARG A 49 27.83 20.16 -8.72
C ARG A 49 26.68 20.03 -7.73
N GLY A 50 25.79 21.01 -7.69
CA GLY A 50 24.60 21.00 -6.81
C GLY A 50 23.44 20.13 -7.34
N SER A 51 23.40 19.89 -8.65
CA SER A 51 22.26 19.30 -9.33
C SER A 51 21.93 17.87 -8.82
N LEU A 52 22.94 17.07 -8.51
CA LEU A 52 22.75 15.71 -8.00
C LEU A 52 22.09 15.69 -6.60
N ILE A 53 22.46 16.64 -5.74
CA ILE A 53 21.87 16.76 -4.40
C ILE A 53 20.42 17.20 -4.53
N VAL A 54 20.15 18.21 -5.36
CA VAL A 54 18.80 18.72 -5.65
C VAL A 54 17.93 17.61 -6.27
N TYR A 55 18.48 16.87 -7.22
CA TYR A 55 17.80 15.73 -7.83
C TYR A 55 17.49 14.65 -6.79
N GLY A 56 18.45 14.27 -5.95
CA GLY A 56 18.26 13.30 -4.87
C GLY A 56 17.13 13.70 -3.92
N PHE A 57 17.07 14.97 -3.51
CA PHE A 57 15.99 15.52 -2.68
C PHE A 57 14.62 15.33 -3.35
N TRP A 58 14.50 15.72 -4.63
CA TRP A 58 13.21 15.62 -5.34
C TRP A 58 12.80 14.18 -5.61
N ILE A 59 13.72 13.27 -5.91
CA ILE A 59 13.39 11.85 -6.06
C ILE A 59 12.82 11.28 -4.77
N ILE A 60 13.42 11.58 -3.63
CA ILE A 60 12.90 11.15 -2.32
C ILE A 60 11.50 11.71 -2.09
N ALA A 61 11.28 12.99 -2.36
CA ALA A 61 9.97 13.61 -2.25
C ALA A 61 8.94 12.94 -3.20
N PHE A 62 9.31 12.68 -4.45
CA PHE A 62 8.43 12.03 -5.43
C PHE A 62 8.08 10.59 -5.06
N ILE A 63 9.04 9.84 -4.49
CA ILE A 63 8.79 8.49 -3.94
C ILE A 63 7.82 8.59 -2.76
N PHE A 64 8.07 9.51 -1.83
CA PHE A 64 7.24 9.70 -0.64
C PHE A 64 5.79 10.04 -0.99
N PHE A 65 5.56 10.94 -1.95
CA PHE A 65 4.22 11.28 -2.44
C PHE A 65 3.68 10.31 -3.50
N GLY A 66 4.45 9.27 -3.86
CA GLY A 66 4.05 8.17 -4.73
C GLY A 66 3.87 8.56 -6.20
N LEU A 67 4.64 9.53 -6.69
CA LEU A 67 4.62 9.93 -8.10
C LEU A 67 5.20 8.87 -9.05
N TYR A 68 5.81 7.81 -8.51
CA TYR A 68 6.30 6.65 -9.26
C TYR A 68 5.37 5.43 -9.19
N LYS A 69 4.11 5.59 -8.78
CA LYS A 69 3.10 4.55 -8.90
C LYS A 69 2.73 4.33 -10.37
N SER A 70 2.08 3.20 -10.66
CA SER A 70 1.69 2.89 -12.03
C SER A 70 0.80 3.98 -12.61
N TRP A 71 1.12 4.40 -13.84
CA TRP A 71 0.39 5.42 -14.56
C TRP A 71 -1.04 5.00 -14.96
N TYR A 72 -1.37 3.69 -14.93
CA TYR A 72 -2.74 3.21 -15.15
C TYR A 72 -3.68 3.50 -13.97
N VAL A 73 -3.12 3.82 -12.80
CA VAL A 73 -3.88 3.94 -11.54
C VAL A 73 -4.36 5.35 -11.28
N ARG A 74 -3.79 6.38 -11.96
CA ARG A 74 -4.06 7.77 -11.66
C ARG A 74 -4.61 8.55 -12.84
N PRO A 75 -5.76 9.27 -12.67
CA PRO A 75 -6.20 10.30 -13.58
C PRO A 75 -5.14 11.41 -13.72
N ILE A 76 -5.05 12.02 -14.89
CA ILE A 76 -4.05 13.08 -15.15
C ILE A 76 -4.18 14.22 -14.15
N PHE A 77 -5.40 14.68 -13.88
CA PHE A 77 -5.65 15.80 -12.97
C PHE A 77 -5.17 15.51 -11.55
N ASP A 78 -5.41 14.30 -11.03
CA ASP A 78 -4.92 13.89 -9.71
C ASP A 78 -3.39 13.83 -9.66
N GLU A 79 -2.75 13.42 -10.74
CA GLU A 79 -1.30 13.44 -10.85
C GLU A 79 -0.76 14.86 -10.83
N LEU A 80 -1.32 15.78 -11.64
CA LEU A 80 -0.93 17.18 -11.69
C LEU A 80 -1.09 17.88 -10.33
N ILE A 81 -2.24 17.69 -9.68
CA ILE A 81 -2.48 18.23 -8.33
C ILE A 81 -1.46 17.68 -7.33
N THR A 82 -1.14 16.38 -7.43
CA THR A 82 -0.13 15.76 -6.55
C THR A 82 1.25 16.34 -6.81
N ILE A 83 1.64 16.56 -8.07
CA ILE A 83 2.89 17.19 -8.46
C ILE A 83 2.98 18.61 -7.86
N ILE A 84 1.97 19.43 -8.09
CA ILE A 84 1.95 20.82 -7.58
C ILE A 84 2.08 20.83 -6.05
N LYS A 85 1.30 20.01 -5.34
CA LYS A 85 1.39 19.91 -3.87
C LYS A 85 2.78 19.44 -3.40
N THR A 86 3.35 18.44 -4.07
CA THR A 86 4.67 17.90 -3.73
C THR A 86 5.75 18.95 -3.95
N LEU A 87 5.71 19.67 -5.08
CA LEU A 87 6.68 20.71 -5.40
C LEU A 87 6.52 21.91 -4.49
N ALA A 88 5.30 22.34 -4.16
CA ALA A 88 5.08 23.43 -3.22
C ALA A 88 5.62 23.11 -1.82
N PHE A 89 5.25 21.95 -1.28
CA PHE A 89 5.72 21.50 0.02
C PHE A 89 7.24 21.28 0.05
N GLY A 90 7.79 20.63 -0.98
CA GLY A 90 9.23 20.39 -1.09
C GLY A 90 10.03 21.68 -1.25
N THR A 91 9.51 22.68 -2.00
CA THR A 91 10.16 24.00 -2.14
C THR A 91 10.20 24.73 -0.80
N ILE A 92 9.14 24.68 0.00
CA ILE A 92 9.12 25.27 1.34
C ILE A 92 10.21 24.62 2.22
N ILE A 93 10.30 23.30 2.22
CA ILE A 93 11.35 22.59 2.98
C ILE A 93 12.75 22.95 2.45
N PHE A 94 12.92 22.95 1.13
CA PHE A 94 14.18 23.27 0.49
C PHE A 94 14.65 24.70 0.84
N MET A 95 13.71 25.67 0.78
CA MET A 95 13.99 27.05 1.17
C MET A 95 14.32 27.14 2.66
N PHE A 96 13.58 26.43 3.52
CA PHE A 96 13.88 26.41 4.94
C PHE A 96 15.29 25.88 5.24
N VAL A 97 15.71 24.80 4.57
CA VAL A 97 17.05 24.22 4.71
C VAL A 97 18.14 25.16 4.19
N VAL A 98 17.91 25.82 3.04
CA VAL A 98 18.85 26.77 2.44
C VAL A 98 18.94 28.07 3.23
N LEU A 99 17.83 28.54 3.81
CA LEU A 99 17.80 29.75 4.64
C LEU A 99 18.29 29.53 6.07
N TRP A 100 18.29 28.28 6.53
CA TRP A 100 18.83 27.89 7.85
C TRP A 100 20.36 27.68 7.78
N ASP A 101 21.05 28.44 6.95
CA ASP A 101 22.50 28.41 6.94
C ASP A 101 23.04 29.12 8.21
N PRO A 102 23.59 28.37 9.20
CA PRO A 102 24.15 28.95 10.41
C PRO A 102 25.39 29.78 10.15
N PHE A 103 25.93 29.76 8.93
CA PHE A 103 27.14 30.47 8.52
C PHE A 103 26.87 31.82 7.83
N THR A 104 25.60 32.14 7.52
CA THR A 104 25.24 33.50 7.06
C THR A 104 25.37 34.49 8.22
N PRO A 105 26.14 35.58 8.07
CA PRO A 105 26.23 36.61 9.10
C PRO A 105 24.82 37.13 9.43
N ARG A 106 24.50 37.27 10.73
CA ARG A 106 23.18 37.76 11.18
C ARG A 106 22.86 39.18 10.71
N ASP A 107 23.85 39.91 10.32
CA ASP A 107 23.74 41.30 9.83
C ASP A 107 23.65 41.41 8.30
N TYR A 108 23.58 40.27 7.59
CA TYR A 108 23.37 40.27 6.14
C TYR A 108 21.92 40.63 5.83
N THR A 109 21.72 41.87 5.42
CA THR A 109 20.47 42.33 4.81
C THR A 109 20.58 42.09 3.29
N PRO A 110 19.89 41.09 2.74
CA PRO A 110 19.91 40.86 1.31
C PRO A 110 19.38 42.12 0.58
N PRO A 111 19.93 42.47 -0.61
CA PRO A 111 19.33 43.48 -1.46
C PRO A 111 17.85 43.15 -1.70
N ALA A 112 17.02 44.18 -1.93
CA ALA A 112 15.56 44.01 -2.13
C ALA A 112 15.19 43.00 -3.24
N HIS A 113 16.09 42.73 -4.17
CA HIS A 113 15.95 41.74 -5.24
C HIS A 113 16.32 40.30 -4.83
N ASP A 114 16.97 40.12 -3.70
CA ASP A 114 17.36 38.81 -3.15
C ASP A 114 16.41 38.32 -2.06
N ASP A 115 15.15 38.77 -2.05
CA ASP A 115 14.15 38.27 -1.11
C ASP A 115 14.00 36.74 -1.30
N PRO A 116 14.28 35.95 -0.27
CA PRO A 116 14.17 34.48 -0.33
C PRO A 116 12.81 33.99 -0.80
N ARG A 117 11.76 34.78 -0.56
CA ARG A 117 10.37 34.45 -0.98
C ARG A 117 10.23 34.52 -2.49
N ILE A 118 10.81 35.53 -3.13
CA ILE A 118 10.78 35.73 -4.58
C ILE A 118 11.62 34.64 -5.26
N ILE A 119 12.79 34.35 -4.69
CA ILE A 119 13.68 33.29 -5.17
C ILE A 119 13.02 31.92 -5.07
N GLY A 120 12.37 31.64 -3.94
CA GLY A 120 11.61 30.39 -3.75
C GLY A 120 10.44 30.26 -4.70
N LEU A 121 9.70 31.35 -4.93
CA LEU A 121 8.60 31.36 -5.89
C LEU A 121 9.08 31.15 -7.31
N LEU A 122 10.15 31.81 -7.72
CA LEU A 122 10.78 31.61 -9.04
C LEU A 122 11.18 30.14 -9.23
N TYR A 123 11.89 29.57 -8.25
CA TYR A 123 12.30 28.17 -8.31
C TYR A 123 11.09 27.24 -8.43
N PHE A 124 10.06 27.47 -7.62
CA PHE A 124 8.82 26.71 -7.67
C PHE A 124 8.15 26.77 -9.05
N ILE A 125 8.03 27.96 -9.65
CA ILE A 125 7.40 28.15 -10.94
C ILE A 125 8.18 27.44 -12.04
N VAL A 126 9.50 27.65 -12.09
CA VAL A 126 10.38 27.05 -13.11
C VAL A 126 10.35 25.51 -12.99
N LEU A 127 10.54 24.99 -11.79
CA LEU A 127 10.54 23.55 -11.55
C LEU A 127 9.18 22.91 -11.89
N THR A 128 8.09 23.55 -11.47
CA THR A 128 6.72 23.09 -11.76
C THR A 128 6.46 23.05 -13.26
N GLY A 129 6.88 24.09 -13.99
CA GLY A 129 6.76 24.17 -15.44
C GLY A 129 7.46 23.01 -16.15
N PHE A 130 8.73 22.74 -15.80
CA PHE A 130 9.47 21.64 -16.41
C PHE A 130 8.92 20.26 -16.05
N VAL A 131 8.63 20.00 -14.78
CA VAL A 131 8.11 18.70 -14.33
C VAL A 131 6.73 18.42 -14.95
N ILE A 132 5.81 19.39 -14.95
CA ILE A 132 4.49 19.22 -15.54
C ILE A 132 4.61 18.98 -17.05
N THR A 133 5.40 19.80 -17.76
CA THR A 133 5.58 19.64 -19.20
C THR A 133 6.08 18.26 -19.55
N PHE A 134 7.11 17.79 -18.83
CA PHE A 134 7.67 16.46 -19.08
C PHE A 134 6.67 15.33 -18.78
N ARG A 135 5.94 15.43 -17.68
CA ARG A 135 4.88 14.47 -17.34
C ARG A 135 3.76 14.44 -18.37
N LEU A 136 3.36 15.60 -18.91
CA LEU A 136 2.37 15.65 -19.97
C LEU A 136 2.88 15.00 -21.27
N ILE A 137 4.15 15.21 -21.65
CA ILE A 137 4.77 14.55 -22.81
C ILE A 137 4.76 13.02 -22.62
N VAL A 138 5.17 12.53 -21.45
CA VAL A 138 5.16 11.08 -21.14
C VAL A 138 3.73 10.54 -21.22
N ARG A 139 2.73 11.25 -20.69
CA ARG A 139 1.32 10.85 -20.74
C ARG A 139 0.76 10.86 -22.17
N TYR A 140 1.10 11.86 -22.96
CA TYR A 140 0.70 11.91 -24.35
C TYR A 140 1.30 10.72 -25.14
N THR A 141 2.58 10.47 -24.99
CA THR A 141 3.25 9.33 -25.63
C THR A 141 2.65 7.99 -25.21
N GLN A 142 2.39 7.83 -23.90
CA GLN A 142 1.72 6.64 -23.38
C GLN A 142 0.37 6.39 -24.04
N ARG A 143 -0.48 7.43 -24.15
CA ARG A 143 -1.80 7.31 -24.78
C ARG A 143 -1.70 6.86 -26.24
N ARG A 144 -0.75 7.42 -26.98
CA ARG A 144 -0.49 7.00 -28.35
C ARG A 144 -0.07 5.55 -28.47
N LEU A 145 0.80 5.09 -27.55
CA LEU A 145 1.22 3.66 -27.50
C LEU A 145 0.03 2.75 -27.17
N LEU A 146 -0.84 3.12 -26.25
CA LEU A 146 -2.03 2.33 -25.92
C LEU A 146 -3.02 2.26 -27.08
N GLU A 147 -3.21 3.36 -27.83
CA GLU A 147 -4.04 3.38 -29.03
C GLU A 147 -3.50 2.45 -30.12
N SER A 148 -2.18 2.32 -30.25
CA SER A 148 -1.53 1.38 -31.16
C SER A 148 -1.48 -0.08 -30.66
N GLY A 149 -2.08 -0.37 -29.49
CA GLY A 149 -2.11 -1.71 -28.89
C GLY A 149 -0.89 -2.07 -28.02
N ILE A 150 0.11 -1.16 -27.93
CA ILE A 150 1.33 -1.42 -27.17
C ILE A 150 1.12 -1.08 -25.70
N GLY A 151 1.29 -2.07 -24.83
CA GLY A 151 1.22 -1.87 -23.37
C GLY A 151 -0.18 -2.00 -22.77
N GLN A 152 -1.17 -2.43 -23.57
CA GLN A 152 -2.48 -2.79 -23.06
C GLN A 152 -2.40 -3.97 -22.07
N ARG A 153 -3.35 -4.03 -21.12
CA ARG A 153 -3.46 -5.06 -20.10
C ARG A 153 -4.43 -6.15 -20.56
N PRO A 154 -3.97 -7.42 -20.63
CA PRO A 154 -4.86 -8.55 -20.90
C PRO A 154 -5.96 -8.61 -19.85
N SER A 155 -7.21 -8.54 -20.28
CA SER A 155 -8.38 -8.40 -19.41
C SER A 155 -9.42 -9.47 -19.71
N LEU A 156 -10.08 -9.96 -18.68
CA LEU A 156 -11.18 -10.92 -18.72
C LEU A 156 -12.45 -10.26 -18.20
N ILE A 157 -13.58 -10.45 -18.89
CA ILE A 157 -14.89 -10.05 -18.36
C ILE A 157 -15.54 -11.28 -17.72
N ILE A 158 -16.05 -11.12 -16.47
CA ILE A 158 -16.91 -12.12 -15.84
C ILE A 158 -18.32 -11.58 -15.80
N GLY A 159 -19.21 -12.26 -16.55
CA GLY A 159 -20.60 -11.86 -16.75
C GLY A 159 -20.93 -11.83 -18.25
N SER A 160 -22.05 -12.41 -18.63
CA SER A 160 -22.46 -12.61 -20.03
C SER A 160 -23.70 -11.81 -20.46
N GLY A 161 -24.33 -11.09 -19.52
CA GLY A 161 -25.55 -10.31 -19.78
C GLY A 161 -25.29 -8.94 -20.42
N ALA A 162 -26.33 -8.11 -20.45
CA ALA A 162 -26.33 -6.78 -21.06
C ALA A 162 -25.20 -5.88 -20.53
N ILE A 163 -24.94 -5.90 -19.22
CA ILE A 163 -23.87 -5.11 -18.57
C ILE A 163 -22.48 -5.51 -19.12
N GLY A 164 -22.24 -6.84 -19.27
CA GLY A 164 -20.99 -7.35 -19.83
C GLY A 164 -20.81 -6.96 -21.29
N SER A 165 -21.88 -7.01 -22.08
CA SER A 165 -21.89 -6.61 -23.49
C SER A 165 -21.62 -5.12 -23.67
N GLU A 166 -22.29 -4.29 -22.88
CA GLU A 166 -22.07 -2.84 -22.88
C GLU A 166 -20.64 -2.50 -22.49
N LEU A 167 -20.12 -3.11 -21.39
CA LEU A 167 -18.73 -2.94 -20.96
C LEU A 167 -17.76 -3.30 -22.08
N ALA A 168 -17.95 -4.45 -22.71
CA ALA A 168 -17.10 -4.94 -23.78
C ALA A 168 -17.07 -3.95 -24.96
N SER A 169 -18.23 -3.48 -25.38
CA SER A 169 -18.37 -2.48 -26.45
C SER A 169 -17.65 -1.17 -26.12
N ASN A 170 -17.86 -0.66 -24.91
CA ASN A 170 -17.25 0.58 -24.43
C ASN A 170 -15.72 0.48 -24.35
N LEU A 171 -15.19 -0.62 -23.85
CA LEU A 171 -13.73 -0.83 -23.76
C LEU A 171 -13.08 -0.96 -25.15
N ARG A 172 -13.74 -1.59 -26.13
CA ARG A 172 -13.24 -1.63 -27.50
C ARG A 172 -13.15 -0.27 -28.15
N ARG A 173 -14.14 0.59 -27.91
CA ARG A 173 -14.13 1.98 -28.40
C ARG A 173 -13.08 2.84 -27.67
N ALA A 174 -12.87 2.60 -26.41
CA ALA A 174 -11.98 3.37 -25.55
C ALA A 174 -10.61 2.70 -25.35
N LYS A 175 -9.88 2.39 -26.44
CA LYS A 175 -8.54 1.78 -26.39
C LYS A 175 -7.54 2.53 -25.50
N ARG A 176 -7.75 3.84 -25.30
CA ARG A 176 -6.95 4.71 -24.43
C ARG A 176 -6.96 4.29 -22.96
N LEU A 177 -7.97 3.54 -22.51
CA LEU A 177 -8.05 3.00 -21.16
C LEU A 177 -7.04 1.86 -20.92
N GLY A 178 -6.46 1.32 -21.98
CA GLY A 178 -5.40 0.32 -21.90
C GLY A 178 -5.87 -1.09 -21.53
N TYR A 179 -7.16 -1.39 -21.68
CA TYR A 179 -7.68 -2.74 -21.51
C TYR A 179 -7.68 -3.47 -22.87
N ASN A 180 -7.14 -4.69 -22.88
CA ASN A 180 -7.25 -5.62 -23.99
C ASN A 180 -8.14 -6.80 -23.55
N VAL A 181 -9.42 -6.72 -23.88
CA VAL A 181 -10.39 -7.76 -23.52
C VAL A 181 -10.15 -8.98 -24.40
N LEU A 182 -9.60 -10.05 -23.79
CA LEU A 182 -9.30 -11.31 -24.50
C LEU A 182 -10.55 -12.18 -24.68
N GLY A 183 -11.47 -12.13 -23.72
CA GLY A 183 -12.69 -12.90 -23.74
C GLY A 183 -13.54 -12.69 -22.51
N TYR A 184 -14.58 -13.53 -22.37
CA TYR A 184 -15.45 -13.52 -21.20
C TYR A 184 -15.64 -14.92 -20.62
N ILE A 185 -16.11 -14.97 -19.35
CA ILE A 185 -16.64 -16.15 -18.68
C ILE A 185 -18.07 -15.87 -18.24
N SER A 186 -19.00 -16.78 -18.56
CA SER A 186 -20.39 -16.66 -18.10
C SER A 186 -20.50 -16.91 -16.59
N SER A 187 -21.23 -16.07 -15.87
CA SER A 187 -21.49 -16.27 -14.44
C SER A 187 -22.46 -17.42 -14.13
N ASN A 188 -23.22 -17.87 -15.12
CA ASN A 188 -24.26 -18.93 -14.97
C ASN A 188 -23.80 -20.31 -15.44
N GLY A 189 -22.55 -20.46 -15.92
CA GLY A 189 -22.02 -21.74 -16.39
C GLY A 189 -22.53 -22.18 -17.77
N GLU A 190 -23.54 -21.51 -18.32
CA GLU A 190 -24.13 -21.86 -19.61
C GLU A 190 -23.36 -21.17 -20.75
N MET A 191 -22.98 -21.95 -21.74
CA MET A 191 -22.41 -21.47 -23.01
C MET A 191 -23.51 -21.01 -23.99
N GLU A 192 -24.55 -20.37 -23.50
CA GLU A 192 -25.57 -19.84 -24.42
C GLU A 192 -25.02 -18.70 -25.28
N PRO A 193 -25.61 -18.45 -26.47
CA PRO A 193 -25.29 -17.27 -27.27
C PRO A 193 -25.69 -16.03 -26.48
N SER A 194 -24.76 -15.60 -25.64
CA SER A 194 -24.96 -14.48 -24.74
C SER A 194 -24.92 -13.18 -25.54
N GLU A 195 -25.60 -12.15 -25.06
CA GLU A 195 -25.57 -10.81 -25.65
C GLU A 195 -24.13 -10.30 -25.85
N ILE A 196 -23.17 -10.78 -25.05
CA ILE A 196 -21.76 -10.41 -25.16
C ILE A 196 -21.10 -11.04 -26.38
N SER A 197 -21.55 -12.21 -26.85
CA SER A 197 -21.07 -12.83 -28.08
C SER A 197 -21.36 -11.98 -29.31
N SER A 198 -22.46 -11.23 -29.33
CA SER A 198 -22.79 -10.29 -30.39
C SER A 198 -21.77 -9.14 -30.50
N SER A 199 -21.04 -8.86 -29.43
CA SER A 199 -19.94 -7.89 -29.40
C SER A 199 -18.64 -8.44 -30.02
N GLY A 200 -18.63 -9.71 -30.53
CA GLY A 200 -17.47 -10.35 -31.16
C GLY A 200 -16.38 -10.73 -30.14
N ILE A 201 -16.74 -10.99 -28.89
CA ILE A 201 -15.85 -11.50 -27.84
C ILE A 201 -16.20 -12.96 -27.59
N THR A 202 -15.18 -13.81 -27.53
CA THR A 202 -15.36 -15.26 -27.36
C THR A 202 -15.36 -15.66 -25.89
N SER A 203 -16.10 -16.71 -25.55
CA SER A 203 -15.99 -17.36 -24.25
C SER A 203 -14.62 -18.04 -24.14
N LEU A 204 -13.94 -17.86 -23.01
CA LEU A 204 -12.63 -18.46 -22.74
C LEU A 204 -12.71 -19.72 -21.88
N GLY A 205 -13.86 -20.05 -21.33
CA GLY A 205 -14.04 -21.23 -20.50
C GLY A 205 -15.24 -21.14 -19.57
N LYS A 206 -15.35 -22.13 -18.70
CA LYS A 206 -16.43 -22.21 -17.71
C LYS A 206 -16.05 -21.46 -16.43
N TYR A 207 -17.08 -21.16 -15.62
CA TYR A 207 -16.93 -20.46 -14.34
C TYR A 207 -15.98 -21.18 -13.38
N GLU A 208 -16.02 -22.51 -13.37
CA GLU A 208 -15.21 -23.36 -12.51
C GLU A 208 -13.71 -23.30 -12.88
N GLU A 209 -13.40 -23.02 -14.15
CA GLU A 209 -12.04 -23.00 -14.71
C GLU A 209 -11.39 -21.61 -14.67
N MET A 210 -12.05 -20.64 -14.01
CA MET A 210 -11.68 -19.21 -14.02
C MET A 210 -10.21 -18.96 -13.64
N GLU A 211 -9.70 -19.63 -12.61
CA GLU A 211 -8.31 -19.46 -12.16
C GLU A 211 -7.30 -20.00 -13.19
N GLU A 212 -7.64 -21.09 -13.88
CA GLU A 212 -6.80 -21.69 -14.92
C GLU A 212 -6.78 -20.83 -16.18
N VAL A 213 -7.93 -20.33 -16.61
CA VAL A 213 -8.07 -19.37 -17.72
C VAL A 213 -7.23 -18.13 -17.49
N ILE A 214 -7.25 -17.57 -16.26
CA ILE A 214 -6.47 -16.40 -15.89
C ILE A 214 -4.97 -16.68 -16.00
N LYS A 215 -4.49 -17.82 -15.50
CA LYS A 215 -3.08 -18.19 -15.53
C LYS A 215 -2.60 -18.47 -16.96
N THR A 216 -3.36 -19.25 -17.73
CA THR A 216 -3.02 -19.66 -19.10
C THR A 216 -2.94 -18.47 -20.05
N ASN A 217 -3.90 -17.55 -19.97
CA ASN A 217 -3.96 -16.37 -20.82
C ASN A 217 -3.19 -15.17 -20.26
N LYS A 218 -2.48 -15.34 -19.14
CA LYS A 218 -1.71 -14.26 -18.48
C LYS A 218 -2.54 -13.00 -18.22
N ILE A 219 -3.79 -13.18 -17.81
CA ILE A 219 -4.73 -12.08 -17.53
C ILE A 219 -4.23 -11.29 -16.33
N THR A 220 -4.22 -9.97 -16.47
CA THR A 220 -3.77 -9.06 -15.43
C THR A 220 -4.91 -8.29 -14.75
N GLU A 221 -6.06 -8.17 -15.42
CA GLU A 221 -7.24 -7.48 -14.93
C GLU A 221 -8.49 -8.32 -15.16
N VAL A 222 -9.32 -8.43 -14.15
CA VAL A 222 -10.64 -9.07 -14.23
C VAL A 222 -11.71 -8.03 -13.99
N LEU A 223 -12.63 -7.91 -14.94
CA LEU A 223 -13.72 -6.95 -14.95
C LEU A 223 -15.03 -7.69 -14.67
N ILE A 224 -15.62 -7.45 -13.52
CA ILE A 224 -16.81 -8.15 -13.06
C ILE A 224 -18.03 -7.33 -13.46
N ALA A 225 -18.87 -7.91 -14.32
CA ALA A 225 -20.09 -7.31 -14.86
C ALA A 225 -21.30 -8.19 -14.54
N LEU A 226 -21.67 -8.24 -13.26
CA LEU A 226 -22.79 -9.00 -12.74
C LEU A 226 -24.05 -8.14 -12.67
N ASN A 227 -25.23 -8.81 -12.71
CA ASN A 227 -26.51 -8.14 -12.52
C ASN A 227 -26.73 -7.80 -11.04
N SER A 228 -27.56 -6.76 -10.79
CA SER A 228 -27.99 -6.39 -9.45
C SER A 228 -28.63 -7.57 -8.74
N GLY A 229 -28.17 -7.90 -7.53
CA GLY A 229 -28.64 -9.03 -6.74
C GLY A 229 -27.74 -10.27 -6.76
N GLU A 230 -26.75 -10.37 -7.62
CA GLU A 230 -25.80 -11.50 -7.65
C GLU A 230 -24.66 -11.37 -6.63
N HIS A 231 -24.94 -10.78 -5.44
CA HIS A 231 -23.93 -10.53 -4.40
C HIS A 231 -23.19 -11.79 -3.94
N THR A 232 -23.88 -12.93 -3.89
CA THR A 232 -23.27 -14.21 -3.49
C THR A 232 -22.21 -14.63 -4.49
N LYS A 233 -22.48 -14.50 -5.80
CA LYS A 233 -21.52 -14.80 -6.86
C LYS A 233 -20.35 -13.83 -6.83
N LEU A 234 -20.61 -12.54 -6.59
CA LEU A 234 -19.57 -11.54 -6.44
C LEU A 234 -18.59 -11.92 -5.31
N LEU A 235 -19.10 -12.33 -4.16
CA LEU A 235 -18.28 -12.77 -3.03
C LEU A 235 -17.50 -14.04 -3.35
N ASP A 236 -18.08 -14.99 -4.08
CA ASP A 236 -17.39 -16.20 -4.52
C ASP A 236 -16.23 -15.87 -5.49
N ILE A 237 -16.47 -15.04 -6.51
CA ILE A 237 -15.43 -14.56 -7.44
C ILE A 237 -14.29 -13.89 -6.68
N ILE A 238 -14.61 -12.96 -5.77
CA ILE A 238 -13.61 -12.26 -4.96
C ILE A 238 -12.84 -13.25 -4.09
N GLY A 239 -13.53 -14.23 -3.49
CA GLY A 239 -12.92 -15.27 -2.67
C GLY A 239 -11.91 -16.11 -3.45
N ARG A 240 -12.33 -16.66 -4.58
CA ARG A 240 -11.51 -17.50 -5.47
C ARG A 240 -10.31 -16.74 -6.04
N LEU A 241 -10.52 -15.51 -6.52
CA LEU A 241 -9.46 -14.69 -7.11
C LEU A 241 -8.56 -13.99 -6.09
N SER A 242 -8.89 -14.04 -4.80
CA SER A 242 -8.04 -13.47 -3.75
C SER A 242 -6.66 -14.12 -3.65
N ALA A 243 -6.53 -15.37 -4.08
CA ALA A 243 -5.25 -16.10 -4.13
C ALA A 243 -4.47 -15.84 -5.44
N VAL A 244 -5.10 -15.23 -6.44
CA VAL A 244 -4.49 -14.94 -7.74
C VAL A 244 -4.10 -13.46 -7.77
N ASN A 245 -2.90 -13.17 -8.25
CA ASN A 245 -2.39 -11.78 -8.30
C ASN A 245 -2.92 -11.05 -9.55
N VAL A 246 -4.21 -10.69 -9.54
CA VAL A 246 -4.89 -9.95 -10.61
C VAL A 246 -5.61 -8.73 -10.07
N GLY A 247 -5.72 -7.69 -10.88
CA GLY A 247 -6.57 -6.53 -10.59
C GLY A 247 -8.04 -6.92 -10.73
N LEU A 248 -8.87 -6.59 -9.72
CA LEU A 248 -10.31 -6.86 -9.75
C LEU A 248 -11.06 -5.54 -9.81
N LYS A 249 -11.91 -5.38 -10.80
CA LYS A 249 -12.79 -4.23 -10.95
C LYS A 249 -14.23 -4.70 -11.16
N ILE A 250 -15.17 -3.96 -10.58
CA ILE A 250 -16.61 -4.21 -10.75
C ILE A 250 -17.27 -3.05 -11.46
N VAL A 251 -18.21 -3.35 -12.34
CA VAL A 251 -19.16 -2.37 -12.86
C VAL A 251 -20.16 -2.06 -11.76
N PRO A 252 -20.22 -0.80 -11.26
CA PRO A 252 -21.19 -0.43 -10.23
C PRO A 252 -22.62 -0.54 -10.75
N ASP A 253 -23.51 -1.01 -9.90
CA ASP A 253 -24.94 -0.91 -10.17
C ASP A 253 -25.51 0.47 -9.75
N LEU A 254 -26.79 0.71 -10.05
CA LEU A 254 -27.46 1.96 -9.69
C LEU A 254 -27.51 2.18 -8.17
N TYR A 255 -27.61 1.11 -7.39
CA TYR A 255 -27.61 1.18 -5.94
C TYR A 255 -26.25 1.64 -5.40
N ASP A 256 -25.15 1.12 -5.94
CA ASP A 256 -23.78 1.52 -5.57
C ASP A 256 -23.54 3.01 -5.86
N ILE A 257 -24.10 3.50 -6.98
CA ILE A 257 -23.99 4.90 -7.37
C ILE A 257 -24.80 5.80 -6.43
N ILE A 258 -26.07 5.47 -6.18
CA ILE A 258 -26.97 6.30 -5.36
C ILE A 258 -26.55 6.29 -3.88
N SER A 259 -26.10 5.13 -3.37
CA SER A 259 -25.61 5.01 -1.98
C SER A 259 -24.28 5.74 -1.74
N GLY A 260 -23.63 6.25 -2.78
CA GLY A 260 -22.32 6.90 -2.71
C GLY A 260 -21.16 5.92 -2.45
N GLN A 261 -21.40 4.62 -2.57
CA GLN A 261 -20.35 3.60 -2.46
C GLN A 261 -19.48 3.57 -3.72
N ALA A 262 -20.07 3.87 -4.88
CA ALA A 262 -19.38 4.02 -6.15
C ALA A 262 -18.62 5.36 -6.20
N ARG A 263 -17.49 5.47 -5.53
CA ARG A 263 -16.56 6.59 -5.78
C ARG A 263 -15.84 6.32 -7.09
N THR A 264 -16.43 6.78 -8.20
CA THR A 264 -15.77 6.72 -9.50
C THR A 264 -14.57 7.66 -9.49
N ARG A 265 -13.37 7.12 -9.58
CA ARG A 265 -12.14 7.91 -9.69
C ARG A 265 -11.90 8.43 -11.11
N GLU A 266 -12.63 7.95 -12.10
CA GLU A 266 -12.41 8.29 -13.51
C GLU A 266 -13.57 9.12 -14.06
N ILE A 267 -13.27 10.37 -14.42
CA ILE A 267 -14.21 11.30 -15.10
C ILE A 267 -14.36 10.92 -16.59
N TYR A 268 -13.41 10.18 -17.14
CA TYR A 268 -13.36 9.80 -18.56
C TYR A 268 -13.39 8.28 -18.72
N GLY A 269 -14.59 7.70 -18.81
CA GLY A 269 -14.72 6.29 -19.10
C GLY A 269 -15.94 5.65 -18.46
N PHE A 270 -16.07 4.35 -18.66
CA PHE A 270 -17.09 3.54 -18.01
C PHE A 270 -16.76 3.48 -16.51
N PRO A 271 -17.73 3.73 -15.59
CA PRO A 271 -17.47 3.70 -14.17
C PRO A 271 -17.05 2.28 -13.75
N LEU A 272 -15.84 2.12 -13.23
CA LEU A 272 -15.33 0.88 -12.68
C LEU A 272 -14.87 1.14 -11.25
N ILE A 273 -15.31 0.31 -10.32
CA ILE A 273 -14.87 0.33 -8.92
C ILE A 273 -13.76 -0.68 -8.76
N ASP A 274 -12.59 -0.26 -8.27
CA ASP A 274 -11.53 -1.18 -7.88
C ASP A 274 -11.92 -1.94 -6.62
N ILE A 275 -12.00 -3.28 -6.69
CA ILE A 275 -12.27 -4.13 -5.51
C ILE A 275 -11.03 -4.24 -4.60
N ASN A 276 -9.87 -3.97 -5.15
CA ASN A 276 -8.60 -3.93 -4.44
C ASN A 276 -7.96 -2.54 -4.56
N PRO A 277 -8.60 -1.46 -4.06
CA PRO A 277 -7.99 -0.15 -4.12
C PRO A 277 -6.67 -0.16 -3.36
N GLU A 278 -5.77 0.75 -3.72
CA GLU A 278 -4.61 1.03 -2.88
C GLU A 278 -5.11 1.44 -1.49
N ILE A 279 -4.82 0.61 -0.51
CA ILE A 279 -5.41 0.67 0.83
C ILE A 279 -4.99 1.96 1.55
N MET A 280 -3.76 2.46 1.32
CA MET A 280 -3.25 3.69 1.91
C MET A 280 -2.64 4.61 0.85
N ARG A 281 -2.67 5.91 1.10
CA ARG A 281 -1.90 6.87 0.30
C ARG A 281 -0.41 6.60 0.46
N PRO A 282 0.42 6.84 -0.56
CA PRO A 282 1.87 6.53 -0.50
C PRO A 282 2.60 7.16 0.68
N TRP A 283 2.32 8.43 0.96
CA TRP A 283 2.92 9.12 2.09
C TRP A 283 2.48 8.53 3.44
N GLU A 284 1.23 8.06 3.55
CA GLU A 284 0.74 7.39 4.76
C GLU A 284 1.44 6.05 4.96
N GLU A 285 1.64 5.28 3.87
CA GLU A 285 2.39 4.02 3.92
C GLU A 285 3.85 4.25 4.34
N ALA A 286 4.49 5.30 3.80
CA ALA A 286 5.85 5.69 4.19
C ALA A 286 5.90 6.17 5.64
N ALA A 287 4.95 7.00 6.08
CA ALA A 287 4.86 7.48 7.46
C ALA A 287 4.60 6.33 8.44
N LYS A 288 3.68 5.40 8.09
CA LYS A 288 3.43 4.17 8.86
C LYS A 288 4.72 3.36 9.00
N ARG A 289 5.44 3.14 7.90
CA ARG A 289 6.69 2.38 7.93
C ARG A 289 7.77 3.07 8.76
N GLY A 290 7.89 4.39 8.65
CA GLY A 290 8.78 5.21 9.49
C GLY A 290 8.45 5.05 10.98
N MET A 291 7.17 5.17 11.34
CA MET A 291 6.67 4.96 12.69
C MET A 291 6.96 3.53 13.19
N ASP A 292 6.69 2.51 12.37
CA ASP A 292 6.97 1.11 12.67
C ASP A 292 8.45 0.90 13.06
N ILE A 293 9.36 1.45 12.24
CA ILE A 293 10.81 1.32 12.46
C ILE A 293 11.23 2.11 13.71
N MET A 294 10.86 3.38 13.82
CA MET A 294 11.26 4.23 14.94
C MET A 294 10.79 3.67 16.29
N THR A 295 9.51 3.30 16.38
CA THR A 295 8.95 2.73 17.61
C THR A 295 9.63 1.41 17.97
N SER A 296 9.86 0.54 16.98
CA SER A 296 10.54 -0.74 17.23
C SER A 296 11.98 -0.57 17.69
N LEU A 297 12.74 0.36 17.11
CA LEU A 297 14.10 0.69 17.55
C LEU A 297 14.11 1.24 18.98
N ILE A 298 13.20 2.17 19.28
CA ILE A 298 13.11 2.75 20.63
C ILE A 298 12.82 1.65 21.64
N ILE A 299 11.83 0.78 21.40
CA ILE A 299 11.46 -0.29 22.34
C ILE A 299 12.60 -1.28 22.51
N LEU A 300 13.23 -1.72 21.42
CA LEU A 300 14.31 -2.73 21.52
C LEU A 300 15.56 -2.17 22.19
N ILE A 301 15.96 -0.95 21.87
CA ILE A 301 17.20 -0.34 22.39
C ILE A 301 16.99 0.19 23.82
N ALA A 302 15.98 1.02 24.05
CA ALA A 302 15.74 1.59 25.38
C ALA A 302 15.31 0.56 26.40
N GLY A 303 14.59 -0.49 25.97
CA GLY A 303 14.19 -1.60 26.83
C GLY A 303 15.25 -2.68 27.04
N LEU A 304 16.44 -2.59 26.41
CA LEU A 304 17.45 -3.64 26.41
C LEU A 304 17.79 -4.17 27.82
N PRO A 305 18.00 -3.35 28.87
CA PRO A 305 18.25 -3.87 30.21
C PRO A 305 17.11 -4.73 30.73
N LEU A 306 15.85 -4.35 30.48
CA LEU A 306 14.67 -5.11 30.88
C LEU A 306 14.57 -6.42 30.10
N TRP A 307 14.89 -6.39 28.79
CA TRP A 307 14.85 -7.61 27.95
C TRP A 307 15.88 -8.65 28.38
N ILE A 308 17.05 -8.20 28.83
CA ILE A 308 18.06 -9.08 29.41
C ILE A 308 17.53 -9.73 30.70
N LEU A 309 16.88 -8.98 31.59
CA LEU A 309 16.28 -9.54 32.82
C LEU A 309 15.17 -10.56 32.50
N VAL A 310 14.30 -10.25 31.52
CA VAL A 310 13.28 -11.21 31.05
C VAL A 310 13.91 -12.46 30.47
N ALA A 311 14.96 -12.33 29.65
CA ALA A 311 15.70 -13.44 29.07
C ALA A 311 16.33 -14.34 30.14
N LEU A 312 16.94 -13.75 31.17
CA LEU A 312 17.48 -14.46 32.31
C LEU A 312 16.37 -15.20 33.08
N GLY A 313 15.24 -14.54 33.36
CA GLY A 313 14.08 -15.13 34.02
C GLY A 313 13.54 -16.35 33.29
N VAL A 314 13.42 -16.26 31.94
CA VAL A 314 13.01 -17.41 31.10
C VAL A 314 14.03 -18.53 31.14
N GLY A 315 15.34 -18.22 31.07
CA GLY A 315 16.40 -19.21 31.08
C GLY A 315 16.51 -19.97 32.43
N LEU A 316 16.29 -19.27 33.55
CA LEU A 316 16.35 -19.85 34.89
C LEU A 316 15.10 -20.67 35.25
N THR A 317 13.94 -20.34 34.69
CA THR A 317 12.65 -20.96 35.07
C THR A 317 12.28 -22.16 34.19
N SER A 318 12.90 -22.32 33.02
CA SER A 318 12.60 -23.47 32.15
C SER A 318 13.77 -23.81 31.24
N ARG A 319 14.03 -25.13 31.03
CA ARG A 319 15.08 -25.63 30.12
C ARG A 319 14.70 -25.38 28.65
N GLY A 320 15.69 -25.00 27.80
CA GLY A 320 15.54 -24.82 26.36
C GLY A 320 15.81 -23.39 25.87
N PRO A 321 15.53 -23.02 24.58
CA PRO A 321 15.87 -21.72 24.00
C PRO A 321 15.05 -20.60 24.65
N ILE A 322 15.67 -19.45 24.88
CA ILE A 322 15.02 -18.25 25.47
C ILE A 322 13.96 -17.67 24.52
N ILE A 323 14.31 -17.64 23.24
CA ILE A 323 13.42 -17.16 22.18
C ILE A 323 12.73 -18.34 21.52
N TYR A 324 11.43 -18.32 21.52
CA TYR A 324 10.56 -19.24 20.79
C TYR A 324 10.25 -18.67 19.41
N SER A 325 10.28 -19.49 18.37
CA SER A 325 9.89 -19.11 17.03
C SER A 325 8.84 -20.05 16.47
N GLN A 326 7.85 -19.48 15.76
CA GLN A 326 6.75 -20.23 15.16
C GLN A 326 6.41 -19.69 13.77
N GLY A 327 6.08 -20.59 12.84
CA GLY A 327 5.59 -20.21 11.50
C GLY A 327 4.23 -19.53 11.57
N ARG A 328 4.09 -18.43 10.85
CA ARG A 328 2.83 -17.66 10.69
C ARG A 328 2.69 -17.19 9.25
N MET A 329 1.44 -16.94 8.85
CA MET A 329 1.14 -16.40 7.54
C MET A 329 1.25 -14.87 7.58
N GLY A 330 2.04 -14.33 6.65
CA GLY A 330 2.28 -12.91 6.48
C GLY A 330 1.56 -12.30 5.29
N LYS A 331 2.03 -11.13 4.83
CA LYS A 331 1.47 -10.41 3.69
C LYS A 331 1.50 -11.29 2.43
N ASN A 332 0.41 -11.27 1.67
CA ASN A 332 0.19 -12.05 0.45
C ASN A 332 0.31 -13.57 0.64
N GLY A 333 0.10 -14.07 1.87
CA GLY A 333 0.22 -15.48 2.17
C GLY A 333 1.65 -16.01 2.23
N LEU A 334 2.65 -15.14 2.33
CA LEU A 334 4.05 -15.55 2.47
C LEU A 334 4.32 -15.96 3.93
N PRO A 335 4.83 -17.17 4.21
CA PRO A 335 5.11 -17.61 5.57
C PRO A 335 6.32 -16.86 6.14
N PHE A 336 6.28 -16.55 7.43
CA PHE A 336 7.40 -15.98 8.18
C PHE A 336 7.48 -16.58 9.58
N LYS A 337 8.62 -16.41 10.26
CA LYS A 337 8.81 -16.84 11.64
C LYS A 337 8.57 -15.67 12.59
N ILE A 338 7.55 -15.80 13.46
CA ILE A 338 7.31 -14.86 14.55
C ILE A 338 8.21 -15.22 15.74
N PHE A 339 8.75 -14.22 16.44
CA PHE A 339 9.60 -14.39 17.60
C PHE A 339 8.90 -13.95 18.88
N LYS A 340 9.04 -14.75 19.95
CA LYS A 340 8.51 -14.45 21.29
C LYS A 340 9.49 -14.90 22.36
N PHE A 341 9.45 -14.32 23.56
CA PHE A 341 10.05 -14.97 24.70
C PHE A 341 9.26 -16.23 25.04
N ARG A 342 9.95 -17.31 25.35
CA ARG A 342 9.30 -18.56 25.70
C ARG A 342 8.54 -18.42 27.00
N SER A 343 7.23 -18.66 26.96
CA SER A 343 6.32 -18.61 28.11
C SER A 343 5.70 -19.98 28.43
N MET A 344 5.92 -20.99 27.58
CA MET A 344 5.42 -22.35 27.72
C MET A 344 6.56 -23.35 27.83
N THR A 345 6.24 -24.56 28.30
CA THR A 345 7.17 -25.72 28.36
C THR A 345 7.60 -26.14 26.95
N ILE A 346 8.73 -26.83 26.83
CA ILE A 346 9.31 -27.24 25.54
C ILE A 346 8.39 -28.20 24.77
N ASP A 347 7.60 -28.98 25.50
CA ASP A 347 6.71 -30.00 24.97
C ASP A 347 5.28 -29.51 24.74
N ALA A 348 5.06 -28.21 24.80
CA ALA A 348 3.72 -27.60 24.73
C ALA A 348 2.93 -27.92 23.44
N GLU A 349 3.58 -28.38 22.38
CA GLU A 349 2.98 -28.66 21.06
C GLU A 349 3.19 -30.15 20.62
N LYS A 350 3.44 -31.07 21.54
CA LYS A 350 3.60 -32.50 21.19
C LYS A 350 2.37 -33.09 20.50
N ASP A 351 1.19 -32.61 20.89
CA ASP A 351 -0.10 -33.09 20.37
C ASP A 351 -0.60 -32.27 19.17
N GLY A 352 0.29 -31.52 18.53
CA GLY A 352 -0.03 -30.72 17.35
C GLY A 352 -0.45 -29.27 17.65
N PRO A 353 -0.86 -28.50 16.60
CA PRO A 353 -1.25 -27.11 16.73
C PRO A 353 -2.56 -26.97 17.53
N GLN A 354 -2.50 -26.32 18.67
CA GLN A 354 -3.68 -26.02 19.49
C GLN A 354 -3.74 -24.52 19.81
N TRP A 355 -4.94 -23.99 19.95
CA TRP A 355 -5.14 -22.67 20.51
C TRP A 355 -4.80 -22.64 21.99
N ALA A 356 -4.37 -21.47 22.49
CA ALA A 356 -4.07 -21.30 23.91
C ALA A 356 -5.38 -21.26 24.72
N GLN A 357 -5.46 -22.04 25.77
CA GLN A 357 -6.64 -22.09 26.63
C GLN A 357 -6.49 -21.14 27.84
N LYS A 358 -7.63 -20.74 28.41
CA LYS A 358 -7.64 -20.03 29.67
C LYS A 358 -7.10 -20.92 30.77
N ASN A 359 -6.06 -20.49 31.51
CA ASN A 359 -5.32 -21.30 32.49
C ASN A 359 -4.60 -22.54 31.91
N ASP A 360 -4.04 -22.37 30.70
CA ASP A 360 -3.32 -23.40 29.96
C ASP A 360 -2.18 -24.02 30.84
N PRO A 361 -2.21 -25.33 31.13
CA PRO A 361 -1.22 -26.00 32.01
C PRO A 361 0.19 -26.00 31.41
N ARG A 362 0.34 -25.75 30.12
CA ARG A 362 1.62 -25.67 29.39
C ARG A 362 2.40 -24.39 29.72
N VAL A 363 1.76 -23.39 30.37
CA VAL A 363 2.39 -22.10 30.67
C VAL A 363 3.18 -22.17 31.95
N THR A 364 4.47 -21.81 31.91
CA THR A 364 5.34 -21.75 33.08
C THR A 364 4.91 -20.66 34.06
N THR A 365 5.33 -20.74 35.33
CA THR A 365 5.01 -19.73 36.36
C THR A 365 5.50 -18.34 35.95
N PHE A 366 6.73 -18.20 35.49
CA PHE A 366 7.29 -16.98 34.97
C PHE A 366 6.61 -16.58 33.65
N GLY A 367 6.27 -17.56 32.81
CA GLY A 367 5.50 -17.40 31.61
C GLY A 367 4.14 -16.71 31.84
N LYS A 368 3.43 -17.06 32.91
CA LYS A 368 2.17 -16.39 33.33
C LYS A 368 2.40 -14.91 33.60
N PHE A 369 3.49 -14.56 34.27
CA PHE A 369 3.82 -13.15 34.55
C PHE A 369 4.11 -12.38 33.26
N ILE A 370 5.04 -12.86 32.40
CA ILE A 370 5.42 -12.14 31.18
C ILE A 370 4.26 -12.03 30.19
N ARG A 371 3.37 -13.03 30.11
CA ARG A 371 2.14 -12.97 29.30
C ARG A 371 1.16 -11.93 29.83
N LYS A 372 1.00 -11.86 31.17
CA LYS A 372 0.10 -10.90 31.81
C LYS A 372 0.44 -9.44 31.46
N VAL A 373 1.72 -9.15 31.25
CA VAL A 373 2.21 -7.80 30.92
C VAL A 373 2.68 -7.69 29.45
N HIS A 374 2.39 -8.71 28.63
CA HIS A 374 2.74 -8.80 27.20
C HIS A 374 4.23 -8.67 26.87
N LEU A 375 5.12 -8.91 27.85
CA LEU A 375 6.56 -8.87 27.63
C LEU A 375 7.05 -10.04 26.76
N ASP A 376 6.29 -11.14 26.71
CA ASP A 376 6.59 -12.28 25.84
C ASP A 376 6.55 -11.90 24.34
N GLU A 377 5.82 -10.85 23.95
CA GLU A 377 5.67 -10.42 22.57
C GLU A 377 6.73 -9.40 22.10
N VAL A 378 7.59 -8.90 23.00
CA VAL A 378 8.62 -7.92 22.67
C VAL A 378 9.56 -8.34 21.52
N PRO A 379 10.00 -9.60 21.39
CA PRO A 379 10.83 -9.99 20.25
C PRO A 379 10.16 -9.81 18.88
N GLN A 380 8.82 -9.63 18.82
CA GLN A 380 8.11 -9.34 17.56
C GLN A 380 8.48 -7.98 16.98
N PHE A 381 8.98 -7.01 17.77
CA PHE A 381 9.49 -5.74 17.23
C PHE A 381 10.67 -5.95 16.28
N TRP A 382 11.42 -7.05 16.41
CA TRP A 382 12.40 -7.46 15.41
C TRP A 382 11.75 -7.87 14.09
N ASN A 383 10.60 -8.56 14.12
CA ASN A 383 9.81 -8.87 12.91
C ASN A 383 9.30 -7.59 12.25
N VAL A 384 8.94 -6.57 13.05
CA VAL A 384 8.54 -5.27 12.52
C VAL A 384 9.71 -4.57 11.84
N LEU A 385 10.91 -4.54 12.44
CA LEU A 385 12.11 -3.97 11.81
C LEU A 385 12.45 -4.66 10.49
N LYS A 386 12.39 -5.98 10.48
CA LYS A 386 12.63 -6.80 9.29
C LYS A 386 11.61 -6.56 8.18
N GLY A 387 10.38 -6.13 8.53
CA GLY A 387 9.30 -5.85 7.59
C GLY A 387 8.33 -7.00 7.37
N ASP A 388 8.47 -8.09 8.14
CA ASP A 388 7.51 -9.20 8.16
C ASP A 388 6.18 -8.78 8.79
N MET A 389 6.26 -7.86 9.78
CA MET A 389 5.13 -7.32 10.54
C MET A 389 5.08 -5.78 10.52
N SER A 390 4.01 -5.24 11.04
CA SER A 390 3.79 -3.82 11.37
C SER A 390 3.36 -3.71 12.84
N LEU A 391 3.38 -2.52 13.41
CA LEU A 391 2.79 -2.28 14.74
C LEU A 391 1.28 -2.57 14.71
N VAL A 392 0.59 -2.11 13.66
CA VAL A 392 -0.86 -2.25 13.51
C VAL A 392 -1.21 -3.05 12.26
N GLY A 393 -2.02 -4.08 12.45
CA GLY A 393 -2.51 -4.95 11.38
C GLY A 393 -3.31 -6.14 11.94
N PRO A 394 -3.89 -6.99 11.10
CA PRO A 394 -4.51 -8.24 11.52
C PRO A 394 -3.50 -9.14 12.26
N ARG A 395 -3.92 -9.78 13.37
CA ARG A 395 -3.03 -10.68 14.10
C ARG A 395 -2.67 -11.89 13.25
N PRO A 396 -1.36 -12.27 13.14
CA PRO A 396 -0.93 -13.35 12.26
C PRO A 396 -1.38 -14.72 12.78
N GLU A 397 -1.92 -15.54 11.88
CA GLU A 397 -2.38 -16.90 12.17
C GLU A 397 -1.42 -17.95 11.61
N ARG A 398 -1.50 -19.17 12.14
CA ARG A 398 -0.77 -20.34 11.62
C ARG A 398 -1.35 -20.76 10.27
N GLU A 399 -0.52 -21.26 9.38
CA GLU A 399 -0.94 -21.78 8.07
C GLU A 399 -2.07 -22.80 8.18
N TYR A 400 -1.91 -23.77 9.08
CA TYR A 400 -2.93 -24.78 9.36
C TYR A 400 -4.33 -24.20 9.59
N PHE A 401 -4.44 -23.17 10.46
CA PHE A 401 -5.74 -22.54 10.74
C PHE A 401 -6.22 -21.69 9.58
N VAL A 402 -5.32 -21.03 8.86
CA VAL A 402 -5.70 -20.25 7.67
C VAL A 402 -6.28 -21.15 6.59
N GLU A 403 -5.70 -22.32 6.37
CA GLU A 403 -6.21 -23.29 5.39
C GLU A 403 -7.57 -23.86 5.80
N GLN A 404 -7.71 -24.24 7.07
CA GLN A 404 -8.95 -24.77 7.60
C GLN A 404 -10.09 -23.76 7.53
N LEU A 405 -9.86 -22.54 8.06
CA LEU A 405 -10.84 -21.45 8.07
C LEU A 405 -11.18 -20.93 6.67
N SER A 406 -10.24 -21.02 5.72
CA SER A 406 -10.51 -20.62 4.34
C SER A 406 -11.46 -21.55 3.61
N LYS A 407 -11.64 -22.81 4.08
CA LYS A 407 -12.63 -23.74 3.56
C LYS A 407 -14.04 -23.42 4.07
N GLU A 408 -14.14 -22.91 5.31
CA GLU A 408 -15.41 -22.66 5.98
C GLU A 408 -15.90 -21.21 5.79
N ILE A 409 -14.98 -20.27 5.64
CA ILE A 409 -15.27 -18.84 5.50
C ILE A 409 -14.73 -18.35 4.18
N PRO A 410 -15.59 -18.09 3.17
CA PRO A 410 -15.19 -17.43 1.93
C PRO A 410 -14.44 -16.14 2.27
N TYR A 411 -13.48 -15.72 1.44
CA TYR A 411 -12.71 -14.48 1.64
C TYR A 411 -11.85 -14.39 2.93
N TYR A 412 -11.70 -15.47 3.74
CA TYR A 412 -10.85 -15.44 4.93
C TYR A 412 -9.40 -15.02 4.60
N ARG A 413 -8.87 -15.44 3.45
CA ARG A 413 -7.53 -15.08 2.99
C ARG A 413 -7.34 -13.59 2.67
N ARG A 414 -8.44 -12.80 2.54
CA ARG A 414 -8.35 -11.36 2.28
C ARG A 414 -7.63 -10.60 3.40
N ARG A 415 -7.64 -11.11 4.62
CA ARG A 415 -6.87 -10.57 5.74
C ARG A 415 -5.37 -10.60 5.54
N LEU A 416 -4.87 -11.44 4.64
CA LEU A 416 -3.44 -11.57 4.32
C LEU A 416 -2.94 -10.53 3.30
N LYS A 417 -3.78 -9.63 2.79
CA LYS A 417 -3.36 -8.58 1.85
C LYS A 417 -2.44 -7.53 2.45
N VAL A 418 -2.45 -7.38 3.76
CA VAL A 418 -1.64 -6.42 4.50
C VAL A 418 -0.63 -7.13 5.41
N ARG A 419 0.37 -6.38 5.89
CA ARG A 419 1.27 -6.92 6.91
C ARG A 419 0.50 -7.21 8.19
N PRO A 420 0.74 -8.36 8.84
CA PRO A 420 0.18 -8.63 10.15
C PRO A 420 0.73 -7.66 11.19
N GLY A 421 -0.07 -7.39 12.23
CA GLY A 421 0.26 -6.45 13.29
C GLY A 421 0.60 -7.11 14.63
N ILE A 422 1.35 -6.40 15.47
CA ILE A 422 1.48 -6.71 16.91
C ILE A 422 0.12 -6.48 17.57
N THR A 423 -0.53 -5.36 17.24
CA THR A 423 -1.91 -5.05 17.61
C THR A 423 -2.78 -4.82 16.38
N GLY A 424 -4.09 -4.79 16.55
CA GLY A 424 -5.04 -4.54 15.47
C GLY A 424 -6.38 -4.01 15.96
N LEU A 425 -7.27 -3.71 15.02
CA LEU A 425 -8.56 -3.12 15.35
C LEU A 425 -9.39 -4.06 16.27
N PHE A 426 -9.38 -5.36 16.00
CA PHE A 426 -10.08 -6.33 16.84
C PHE A 426 -9.56 -6.32 18.27
N GLN A 427 -8.21 -6.43 18.48
CA GLN A 427 -7.60 -6.42 19.81
C GLN A 427 -7.84 -5.11 20.56
N ALA A 428 -7.92 -3.99 19.83
CA ALA A 428 -8.20 -2.69 20.44
C ALA A 428 -9.67 -2.47 20.81
N MET A 429 -10.62 -3.23 20.24
CA MET A 429 -12.07 -3.02 20.41
C MET A 429 -12.73 -4.11 21.24
N VAL A 430 -12.29 -5.36 21.15
CA VAL A 430 -12.92 -6.53 21.76
C VAL A 430 -12.08 -7.03 22.93
N TYR A 431 -12.71 -7.11 24.10
CA TYR A 431 -12.02 -7.44 25.36
C TYR A 431 -12.01 -8.94 25.70
N LYS A 432 -13.01 -9.66 25.21
CA LYS A 432 -13.16 -11.09 25.46
C LYS A 432 -13.75 -11.72 24.20
N TYR A 433 -13.21 -12.84 23.82
CA TYR A 433 -13.78 -13.70 22.78
C TYR A 433 -13.47 -15.17 23.13
N ASP A 434 -14.39 -16.04 22.81
CA ASP A 434 -14.17 -17.47 22.83
C ASP A 434 -13.73 -17.89 21.43
N GLU A 435 -12.88 -18.91 21.28
CA GLU A 435 -12.30 -19.30 19.99
C GLU A 435 -13.28 -20.20 19.19
N ASN A 436 -14.57 -19.80 19.12
CA ASN A 436 -15.58 -20.45 18.30
C ASN A 436 -15.66 -19.83 16.88
N LEU A 437 -16.35 -20.50 15.98
CA LEU A 437 -16.44 -20.09 14.57
C LEU A 437 -17.09 -18.71 14.40
N GLU A 438 -18.05 -18.36 15.26
CA GLU A 438 -18.74 -17.06 15.24
C GLU A 438 -17.79 -15.93 15.64
N ASP A 439 -16.97 -16.14 16.66
CA ASP A 439 -15.96 -15.19 17.08
C ASP A 439 -14.87 -15.01 16.02
N VAL A 440 -14.47 -16.09 15.33
CA VAL A 440 -13.57 -16.01 14.19
C VAL A 440 -14.15 -15.16 13.06
N ARG A 441 -15.45 -15.31 12.75
CA ARG A 441 -16.16 -14.47 11.76
C ARG A 441 -16.19 -13.01 12.21
N ASN A 442 -16.47 -12.76 13.48
CA ASN A 442 -16.46 -11.43 14.05
C ASN A 442 -15.07 -10.81 13.99
N LYS A 443 -14.02 -11.54 14.37
CA LYS A 443 -12.62 -11.12 14.24
C LYS A 443 -12.27 -10.76 12.78
N LEU A 444 -12.68 -11.61 11.82
CA LEU A 444 -12.48 -11.34 10.41
C LEU A 444 -13.17 -10.06 9.96
N LYS A 445 -14.39 -9.79 10.45
CA LYS A 445 -15.12 -8.55 10.16
C LYS A 445 -14.31 -7.32 10.55
N TYR A 446 -13.73 -7.30 11.77
CA TYR A 446 -12.88 -6.20 12.22
C TYR A 446 -11.58 -6.10 11.42
N ASP A 447 -10.95 -7.24 11.07
CA ASP A 447 -9.77 -7.26 10.23
C ASP A 447 -10.06 -6.65 8.84
N LEU A 448 -11.20 -7.00 8.23
CA LEU A 448 -11.62 -6.43 6.95
C LEU A 448 -11.99 -4.95 7.07
N MET A 449 -12.70 -4.55 8.13
CA MET A 449 -12.99 -3.14 8.39
C MET A 449 -11.70 -2.32 8.51
N TYR A 450 -10.69 -2.86 9.20
CA TYR A 450 -9.38 -2.21 9.27
C TYR A 450 -8.73 -2.09 7.88
N ILE A 451 -8.69 -3.17 7.10
CA ILE A 451 -8.09 -3.20 5.77
C ILE A 451 -8.73 -2.17 4.84
N GLU A 452 -10.07 -2.11 4.82
CA GLU A 452 -10.80 -1.19 3.94
C GLU A 452 -10.69 0.29 4.36
N SER A 453 -10.40 0.55 5.64
CA SER A 453 -10.30 1.91 6.18
C SER A 453 -8.90 2.30 6.63
N MET A 454 -7.88 1.54 6.24
CA MET A 454 -6.48 1.80 6.63
C MET A 454 -6.08 3.24 6.34
N SER A 455 -5.56 3.89 7.37
CA SER A 455 -4.96 5.22 7.30
C SER A 455 -3.98 5.41 8.44
N PHE A 456 -2.99 6.28 8.26
CA PHE A 456 -2.04 6.60 9.33
C PHE A 456 -2.75 7.10 10.60
N ARG A 457 -3.83 7.86 10.43
CA ARG A 457 -4.67 8.34 11.56
C ARG A 457 -5.35 7.19 12.31
N LEU A 458 -5.83 6.17 11.60
CA LEU A 458 -6.47 5.00 12.22
C LEU A 458 -5.44 4.18 13.00
N ASP A 459 -4.24 4.02 12.46
CA ASP A 459 -3.15 3.32 13.15
C ASP A 459 -2.79 3.99 14.47
N LEU A 460 -2.63 5.31 14.47
CA LEU A 460 -2.40 6.06 15.71
C LEU A 460 -3.51 5.85 16.75
N LYS A 461 -4.78 5.89 16.32
CA LYS A 461 -5.92 5.62 17.21
C LYS A 461 -5.85 4.23 17.83
N ILE A 462 -5.51 3.21 17.03
CA ILE A 462 -5.39 1.83 17.49
C ILE A 462 -4.24 1.70 18.49
N ILE A 463 -3.07 2.29 18.21
CA ILE A 463 -1.90 2.27 19.11
C ILE A 463 -2.24 2.91 20.46
N PHE A 464 -2.81 4.13 20.46
CA PHE A 464 -3.18 4.81 21.68
C PHE A 464 -4.23 4.04 22.47
N ARG A 465 -5.21 3.44 21.79
CA ARG A 465 -6.22 2.63 22.44
C ARG A 465 -5.64 1.35 23.04
N THR A 466 -4.75 0.67 22.32
CA THR A 466 -4.05 -0.52 22.83
C THR A 466 -3.22 -0.18 24.07
N ALA A 467 -2.44 0.91 24.03
CA ALA A 467 -1.67 1.37 25.19
C ALA A 467 -2.59 1.65 26.39
N TYR A 468 -3.68 2.40 26.19
CA TYR A 468 -4.66 2.66 27.23
C TYR A 468 -5.25 1.38 27.83
N MET A 469 -5.52 0.37 27.01
CA MET A 469 -6.05 -0.91 27.44
C MET A 469 -5.05 -1.70 28.27
N MET A 470 -3.78 -1.70 27.85
CA MET A 470 -2.69 -2.33 28.62
C MET A 470 -2.55 -1.71 30.00
N PHE A 471 -2.58 -0.36 30.11
CA PHE A 471 -2.54 0.34 31.39
C PHE A 471 -3.73 0.02 32.30
N LYS A 472 -4.90 -0.23 31.76
CA LYS A 472 -6.09 -0.65 32.55
C LYS A 472 -6.14 -2.15 32.88
N GLY A 473 -5.17 -2.94 32.45
CA GLY A 473 -5.15 -4.37 32.68
C GLY A 473 -6.29 -5.14 31.98
N LYS A 474 -6.90 -4.55 30.92
CA LYS A 474 -8.05 -5.10 30.19
C LYS A 474 -7.62 -5.79 28.86
N GLY A 475 -6.35 -6.02 28.65
CA GLY A 475 -5.81 -6.55 27.41
C GLY A 475 -5.53 -8.06 27.41
N GLN A 476 -6.18 -8.83 28.26
CA GLN A 476 -5.99 -10.28 28.30
C GLN A 476 -7.10 -10.98 27.49
N ALA A 477 -6.68 -11.60 26.41
CA ALA A 477 -7.37 -12.72 25.79
C ALA A 477 -6.85 -14.03 26.35
#